data_bfddd8af9d15f5a6de59a079d19b8de2
#
_entry.id   bfddd8af9d15f5a6de59a079d19b8de2
#
_cell.length_a   1.000
_cell.length_b   1.000
_cell.length_c   1.000
_cell.angle_alpha   90.00
_cell.angle_beta   90.00
_cell.angle_gamma   90.00
#
_symmetry.space_group_name_H-M   'P 1'
#
loop_
_entity.id
_entity.type
_entity.pdbx_description
1 polymer ?
#
loop_
_entity_poly.entity_id
_entity_poly.type
_entity_poly.pdbx_seq_one_letter_code
_entity_poly.pdbx_strand_id
1 'polypeptide(L)'
;MNARETRKKETIRRILDAAAQAFAAAGFEGARMDDIANRAGVNKAMIYYHIGDKRALYTEVLHNIFGDAAARLTANLEHAASPNDKIKAYLRSIFETIERHPHLPPVMMREMAAGGVNLPEIVAGDLASIIGTIA
;
A
#
# COMPACT_ATOMS: atom_id res chain seq x y z
N MET A 1 6.49 -11.19 21.24
CA MET A 1 6.11 -9.76 21.09
C MET A 1 5.39 -9.31 22.36
N ASN A 2 5.79 -8.19 22.96
CA ASN A 2 5.17 -7.69 24.19
C ASN A 2 3.93 -6.84 23.89
N ALA A 3 3.17 -6.49 24.93
CA ALA A 3 1.93 -5.73 24.79
C ALA A 3 2.12 -4.34 24.15
N ARG A 4 3.27 -3.69 24.46
CA ARG A 4 3.60 -2.37 23.89
C ARG A 4 3.80 -2.45 22.37
N GLU A 5 4.56 -3.45 21.91
CA GLU A 5 4.81 -3.67 20.47
C GLU A 5 3.53 -4.01 19.73
N THR A 6 2.67 -4.81 20.33
CA THR A 6 1.36 -5.17 19.75
C THR A 6 0.49 -3.94 19.59
N ARG A 7 0.43 -3.06 20.60
CA ARG A 7 -0.34 -1.81 20.53
C ARG A 7 0.21 -0.86 19.48
N LYS A 8 1.54 -0.77 19.38
CA LYS A 8 2.19 0.06 18.36
C LYS A 8 1.83 -0.41 16.95
N LYS A 9 1.92 -1.71 16.70
CA LYS A 9 1.56 -2.29 15.38
C LYS A 9 0.10 -2.05 15.06
N GLU A 10 -0.80 -2.22 16.03
CA GLU A 10 -2.22 -1.98 15.84
C GLU A 10 -2.50 -0.50 15.53
N THR A 11 -1.84 0.41 16.20
CA THR A 11 -1.96 1.84 15.94
C THR A 11 -1.51 2.19 14.53
N ILE A 12 -0.35 1.68 14.11
CA ILE A 12 0.18 1.91 12.75
C ILE A 12 -0.79 1.34 11.72
N ARG A 13 -1.31 0.13 11.93
CA ARG A 13 -2.29 -0.48 11.01
C ARG A 13 -3.52 0.41 10.84
N ARG A 14 -4.07 0.92 11.93
CA ARG A 14 -5.24 1.82 11.86
C ARG A 14 -4.93 3.11 11.11
N ILE A 15 -3.74 3.65 11.31
CA ILE A 15 -3.30 4.86 10.60
C ILE A 15 -3.18 4.57 9.09
N LEU A 16 -2.57 3.46 8.71
CA LEU A 16 -2.40 3.10 7.29
C LEU A 16 -3.74 2.82 6.61
N ASP A 17 -4.67 2.14 7.30
CA ASP A 17 -6.02 1.88 6.76
C ASP A 17 -6.78 3.20 6.55
N ALA A 18 -6.75 4.10 7.52
CA ALA A 18 -7.40 5.41 7.43
C ALA A 18 -6.78 6.27 6.32
N ALA A 19 -5.45 6.22 6.20
CA ALA A 19 -4.73 6.95 5.16
C ALA A 19 -5.08 6.42 3.76
N ALA A 20 -5.15 5.10 3.59
CA ALA A 20 -5.55 4.49 2.31
C ALA A 20 -6.94 4.96 1.89
N GLN A 21 -7.90 5.02 2.83
CA GLN A 21 -9.24 5.53 2.58
C GLN A 21 -9.21 7.00 2.14
N ALA A 22 -8.45 7.83 2.84
CA ALA A 22 -8.36 9.26 2.55
C ALA A 22 -7.71 9.51 1.18
N PHE A 23 -6.63 8.81 0.87
CA PHE A 23 -5.96 8.95 -0.42
C PHE A 23 -6.82 8.42 -1.57
N ALA A 24 -7.59 7.37 -1.35
CA ALA A 24 -8.53 6.86 -2.35
C ALA A 24 -9.64 7.87 -2.64
N ALA A 25 -10.13 8.56 -1.60
CA ALA A 25 -11.24 9.51 -1.73
C ALA A 25 -10.81 10.86 -2.31
N ALA A 26 -9.62 11.34 -1.99
CA ALA A 26 -9.20 12.72 -2.29
C ALA A 26 -7.86 12.85 -3.03
N GLY A 27 -7.13 11.76 -3.23
CA GLY A 27 -5.79 11.77 -3.81
C GLY A 27 -4.74 12.29 -2.81
N PHE A 28 -3.49 12.32 -3.24
CA PHE A 28 -2.39 12.80 -2.39
C PHE A 28 -2.60 14.26 -1.97
N GLU A 29 -2.90 15.13 -2.95
CA GLU A 29 -3.03 16.56 -2.68
C GLU A 29 -4.25 16.90 -1.82
N GLY A 30 -5.36 16.20 -2.02
CA GLY A 30 -6.61 16.49 -1.32
C GLY A 30 -6.73 15.87 0.07
N ALA A 31 -5.96 14.84 0.38
CA ALA A 31 -6.02 14.19 1.69
C ALA A 31 -5.43 15.10 2.78
N ARG A 32 -6.08 15.09 3.95
CA ARG A 32 -5.70 15.94 5.07
C ARG A 32 -5.32 15.10 6.27
N MET A 33 -4.19 15.45 6.93
CA MET A 33 -3.70 14.73 8.10
C MET A 33 -4.70 14.74 9.24
N ASP A 34 -5.45 15.84 9.44
CA ASP A 34 -6.49 15.91 10.46
C ASP A 34 -7.60 14.88 10.24
N ASP A 35 -8.04 14.72 9.00
CA ASP A 35 -9.06 13.75 8.64
C ASP A 35 -8.56 12.32 8.85
N ILE A 36 -7.34 12.05 8.45
CA ILE A 36 -6.72 10.73 8.64
C ILE A 36 -6.64 10.39 10.13
N ALA A 37 -6.20 11.34 10.96
CA ALA A 37 -6.12 11.16 12.41
C ALA A 37 -7.49 10.85 13.01
N ASN A 38 -8.52 11.59 12.60
CA ASN A 38 -9.89 11.36 13.06
C ASN A 38 -10.38 9.97 12.69
N ARG A 39 -10.19 9.56 11.44
CA ARG A 39 -10.57 8.23 10.95
C ARG A 39 -9.84 7.11 11.69
N ALA A 40 -8.57 7.31 12.00
CA ALA A 40 -7.74 6.32 12.69
C ALA A 40 -8.00 6.26 14.20
N GLY A 41 -8.68 7.26 14.76
CA GLY A 41 -8.92 7.35 16.19
C GLY A 41 -7.67 7.70 16.98
N VAL A 42 -6.78 8.50 16.40
CA VAL A 42 -5.53 8.94 17.03
C VAL A 42 -5.41 10.47 16.91
N ASN A 43 -4.50 11.07 17.67
CA ASN A 43 -4.18 12.47 17.43
C ASN A 43 -3.13 12.58 16.31
N LYS A 44 -3.08 13.74 15.68
CA LYS A 44 -2.19 13.98 14.53
C LYS A 44 -0.71 13.80 14.91
N ALA A 45 -0.33 14.16 16.13
CA ALA A 45 1.04 14.01 16.61
C ALA A 45 1.51 12.54 16.60
N MET A 46 0.60 11.60 16.83
CA MET A 46 0.92 10.17 16.77
C MET A 46 1.30 9.72 15.36
N ILE A 47 0.65 10.30 14.35
CA ILE A 47 0.99 9.99 12.94
C ILE A 47 2.40 10.49 12.64
N TYR A 48 2.70 11.74 13.01
CA TYR A 48 4.05 12.29 12.81
C TYR A 48 5.11 11.51 13.57
N TYR A 49 4.79 11.08 14.78
CA TYR A 49 5.72 10.31 15.62
C TYR A 49 6.02 8.92 15.04
N HIS A 50 4.99 8.18 14.62
CA HIS A 50 5.14 6.80 14.17
C HIS A 50 5.56 6.68 12.70
N ILE A 51 5.18 7.63 11.85
CA ILE A 51 5.35 7.51 10.40
C ILE A 51 6.05 8.73 9.82
N GLY A 52 5.51 9.93 10.04
CA GLY A 52 6.05 11.17 9.50
C GLY A 52 4.98 12.06 8.90
N ASP A 53 5.37 12.85 7.91
CA ASP A 53 4.47 13.78 7.22
C ASP A 53 3.56 13.06 6.20
N LYS A 54 2.76 13.82 5.47
CA LYS A 54 1.82 13.27 4.51
C LYS A 54 2.52 12.46 3.41
N ARG A 55 3.68 12.91 2.94
CA ARG A 55 4.46 12.21 1.93
C ARG A 55 5.00 10.88 2.48
N ALA A 56 5.54 10.89 3.71
CA ALA A 56 5.99 9.68 4.37
C ALA A 56 4.84 8.70 4.56
N LEU A 57 3.66 9.19 4.93
CA LEU A 57 2.45 8.38 5.10
C LEU A 57 2.00 7.77 3.77
N TYR A 58 1.99 8.54 2.70
CA TYR A 58 1.66 8.05 1.36
C TYR A 58 2.63 6.95 0.92
N THR A 59 3.93 7.18 1.14
CA THR A 59 4.97 6.20 0.85
C THR A 59 4.71 4.89 1.60
N GLU A 60 4.43 4.95 2.90
CA GLU A 60 4.19 3.76 3.71
C GLU A 60 2.94 3.00 3.26
N VAL A 61 1.87 3.72 2.93
CA VAL A 61 0.63 3.09 2.42
C VAL A 61 0.93 2.30 1.14
N LEU A 62 1.57 2.93 0.17
CA LEU A 62 1.85 2.29 -1.12
C LEU A 62 2.90 1.18 -0.99
N HIS A 63 3.96 1.41 -0.21
CA HIS A 63 4.99 0.41 0.02
C HIS A 63 4.40 -0.85 0.69
N ASN A 64 3.52 -0.67 1.66
CA ASN A 64 2.84 -1.78 2.33
C ASN A 64 2.01 -2.60 1.34
N ILE A 65 1.28 -1.95 0.45
CA ILE A 65 0.42 -2.61 -0.54
C ILE A 65 1.26 -3.32 -1.61
N PHE A 66 2.22 -2.62 -2.19
CA PHE A 66 3.06 -3.21 -3.26
C PHE A 66 4.04 -4.25 -2.74
N GLY A 67 4.50 -4.11 -1.50
CA GLY A 67 5.30 -5.14 -0.84
C GLY A 67 4.51 -6.43 -0.65
N ASP A 68 3.25 -6.31 -0.22
CA ASP A 68 2.34 -7.46 -0.11
C ASP A 68 2.08 -8.08 -1.48
N ALA A 69 1.87 -7.26 -2.50
CA ALA A 69 1.66 -7.72 -3.88
C ALA A 69 2.86 -8.53 -4.39
N ALA A 70 4.08 -8.02 -4.17
CA ALA A 70 5.31 -8.69 -4.58
C ALA A 70 5.49 -10.03 -3.87
N ALA A 71 5.21 -10.08 -2.55
CA ALA A 71 5.31 -11.30 -1.77
C ALA A 71 4.31 -12.36 -2.26
N ARG A 72 3.09 -11.96 -2.58
CA ARG A 72 2.05 -12.86 -3.11
C ARG A 72 2.41 -13.41 -4.46
N LEU A 73 2.91 -12.56 -5.34
CA LEU A 73 3.34 -12.99 -6.67
C LEU A 73 4.46 -14.02 -6.57
N THR A 74 5.47 -13.75 -5.76
CA THR A 74 6.57 -14.69 -5.53
C THR A 74 6.06 -16.03 -5.02
N ALA A 75 5.19 -16.02 -4.00
CA ALA A 75 4.62 -17.26 -3.44
C ALA A 75 3.81 -18.03 -4.47
N ASN A 76 2.98 -17.36 -5.25
CA ASN A 76 2.16 -18.00 -6.28
C ASN A 76 3.00 -18.58 -7.42
N LEU A 77 4.10 -17.92 -7.77
CA LEU A 77 4.98 -18.38 -8.85
C LEU A 77 5.85 -19.59 -8.46
N GLU A 78 6.10 -19.80 -7.17
CA GLU A 78 6.91 -20.94 -6.71
C GLU A 78 6.36 -22.29 -7.18
N HIS A 79 5.05 -22.39 -7.35
CA HIS A 79 4.36 -23.61 -7.75
C HIS A 79 3.98 -23.62 -9.24
N ALA A 80 4.38 -22.62 -10.01
CA ALA A 80 4.02 -22.51 -11.41
C ALA A 80 5.05 -23.25 -12.28
N ALA A 81 4.62 -24.33 -12.91
CA ALA A 81 5.50 -25.22 -13.70
C ALA A 81 5.50 -24.89 -15.19
N SER A 82 4.49 -24.21 -15.71
CA SER A 82 4.33 -23.93 -17.14
C SER A 82 4.07 -22.44 -17.37
N PRO A 83 4.22 -21.94 -18.61
CA PRO A 83 3.85 -20.55 -18.93
C PRO A 83 2.39 -20.22 -18.59
N ASN A 84 1.46 -21.15 -18.84
CA ASN A 84 0.06 -20.96 -18.49
C ASN A 84 -0.12 -20.84 -16.97
N ASP A 85 0.58 -21.66 -16.20
CA ASP A 85 0.54 -21.60 -14.73
C ASP A 85 1.09 -20.27 -14.21
N LYS A 86 2.12 -19.74 -14.86
CA LYS A 86 2.70 -18.42 -14.51
C LYS A 86 1.70 -17.30 -14.75
N ILE A 87 0.98 -17.33 -15.86
CA ILE A 87 -0.07 -16.34 -16.17
C ILE A 87 -1.17 -16.42 -15.12
N LYS A 88 -1.62 -17.64 -14.80
CA LYS A 88 -2.65 -17.85 -13.76
C LYS A 88 -2.19 -17.34 -12.40
N ALA A 89 -0.94 -17.60 -12.03
CA ALA A 89 -0.35 -17.13 -10.77
C ALA A 89 -0.33 -15.60 -10.71
N TYR A 90 0.05 -14.96 -11.81
CA TYR A 90 0.08 -13.51 -11.92
C TYR A 90 -1.33 -12.91 -11.75
N LEU A 91 -2.32 -13.42 -12.48
CA LEU A 91 -3.70 -12.95 -12.36
C LEU A 91 -4.26 -13.18 -10.96
N ARG A 92 -3.99 -14.34 -10.37
CA ARG A 92 -4.41 -14.64 -9.00
C ARG A 92 -3.82 -13.61 -8.02
N SER A 93 -2.55 -13.28 -8.17
CA SER A 93 -1.86 -12.31 -7.30
C SER A 93 -2.48 -10.91 -7.41
N ILE A 94 -2.86 -10.49 -8.60
CA ILE A 94 -3.56 -9.22 -8.82
C ILE A 94 -4.89 -9.21 -8.08
N PHE A 95 -5.71 -10.24 -8.29
CA PHE A 95 -7.02 -10.33 -7.65
C PHE A 95 -6.92 -10.38 -6.12
N GLU A 96 -6.00 -11.17 -5.59
CA GLU A 96 -5.78 -11.26 -4.14
C GLU A 96 -5.35 -9.91 -3.57
N THR A 97 -4.48 -9.20 -4.25
CA THR A 97 -4.02 -7.87 -3.82
C THR A 97 -5.17 -6.87 -3.80
N ILE A 98 -6.01 -6.85 -4.84
CA ILE A 98 -7.16 -5.95 -4.90
C ILE A 98 -8.18 -6.29 -3.80
N GLU A 99 -8.42 -7.57 -3.54
CA GLU A 99 -9.33 -7.99 -2.48
C GLU A 99 -8.84 -7.56 -1.09
N ARG A 100 -7.54 -7.65 -0.83
CA ARG A 100 -6.95 -7.25 0.45
C ARG A 100 -6.80 -5.74 0.58
N HIS A 101 -6.62 -5.05 -0.53
CA HIS A 101 -6.37 -3.60 -0.56
C HIS A 101 -7.36 -2.93 -1.54
N PRO A 102 -8.65 -2.87 -1.17
CA PRO A 102 -9.69 -2.35 -2.08
C PRO A 102 -9.52 -0.87 -2.41
N HIS A 103 -8.71 -0.13 -1.64
CA HIS A 103 -8.43 1.27 -1.91
C HIS A 103 -7.30 1.49 -2.92
N LEU A 104 -6.57 0.42 -3.28
CA LEU A 104 -5.46 0.55 -4.24
C LEU A 104 -5.90 1.05 -5.62
N PRO A 105 -6.92 0.46 -6.28
CA PRO A 105 -7.30 0.93 -7.60
C PRO A 105 -7.65 2.43 -7.65
N PRO A 106 -8.51 2.98 -6.77
CA PRO A 106 -8.79 4.41 -6.82
C PRO A 106 -7.57 5.28 -6.52
N VAL A 107 -6.67 4.88 -5.63
CA VAL A 107 -5.43 5.61 -5.37
C VAL A 107 -4.58 5.65 -6.63
N MET A 108 -4.40 4.52 -7.29
CA MET A 108 -3.57 4.43 -8.49
C MET A 108 -4.19 5.18 -9.68
N MET A 109 -5.50 5.13 -9.84
CA MET A 109 -6.17 5.88 -10.89
C MET A 109 -5.98 7.39 -10.71
N ARG A 110 -6.07 7.88 -9.48
CA ARG A 110 -5.82 9.29 -9.17
C ARG A 110 -4.36 9.67 -9.43
N GLU A 111 -3.44 8.79 -9.06
CA GLU A 111 -2.01 9.03 -9.27
C GLU A 111 -1.67 9.05 -10.76
N MET A 112 -2.23 8.14 -11.54
CA MET A 112 -2.05 8.11 -12.98
C MET A 112 -2.60 9.38 -13.64
N ALA A 113 -3.77 9.84 -13.21
CA ALA A 113 -4.36 11.09 -13.69
C ALA A 113 -3.48 12.31 -13.36
N ALA A 114 -2.75 12.25 -12.26
CA ALA A 114 -1.81 13.29 -11.85
C ALA A 114 -0.43 13.17 -12.54
N GLY A 115 -0.25 12.16 -13.39
CA GLY A 115 1.02 11.93 -14.10
C GLY A 115 2.06 11.15 -13.31
N GLY A 116 1.67 10.54 -12.19
CA GLY A 116 2.59 9.76 -11.36
C GLY A 116 3.57 10.59 -10.54
N VAL A 117 3.34 11.89 -10.43
CA VAL A 117 4.31 12.83 -9.82
C VAL A 117 4.51 12.62 -8.33
N ASN A 118 3.58 11.97 -7.65
CA ASN A 118 3.64 11.72 -6.21
C ASN A 118 4.18 10.33 -5.87
N LEU A 119 4.47 9.49 -6.87
CA LEU A 119 4.96 8.13 -6.62
C LEU A 119 6.37 8.18 -6.04
N PRO A 120 6.57 7.66 -4.81
CA PRO A 120 7.90 7.62 -4.19
C PRO A 120 8.82 6.64 -4.91
N GLU A 121 10.14 6.87 -4.82
CA GLU A 121 11.15 5.99 -5.41
C GLU A 121 11.07 4.56 -4.88
N ILE A 122 10.75 4.39 -3.59
CA ILE A 122 10.64 3.06 -2.98
C ILE A 122 9.50 2.25 -3.64
N VAL A 123 8.42 2.93 -4.00
CA VAL A 123 7.28 2.31 -4.68
C VAL A 123 7.64 1.96 -6.12
N ALA A 124 8.39 2.83 -6.80
CA ALA A 124 8.91 2.52 -8.13
C ALA A 124 9.81 1.28 -8.10
N GLY A 125 10.62 1.13 -7.05
CA GLY A 125 11.42 -0.06 -6.81
C GLY A 125 10.57 -1.31 -6.60
N ASP A 126 9.49 -1.20 -5.82
CA ASP A 126 8.55 -2.31 -5.60
C ASP A 126 7.89 -2.74 -6.90
N LEU A 127 7.47 -1.79 -7.74
CA LEU A 127 6.87 -2.07 -9.04
C LEU A 127 7.88 -2.73 -9.99
N ALA A 128 9.11 -2.25 -10.00
CA ALA A 128 10.18 -2.84 -10.80
C ALA A 128 10.46 -4.28 -10.37
N SER A 129 10.45 -4.58 -9.08
CA SER A 129 10.58 -5.94 -8.54
C SER A 129 9.46 -6.84 -9.03
N ILE A 130 8.22 -6.37 -9.01
CA ILE A 130 7.06 -7.13 -9.48
C ILE A 130 7.22 -7.45 -10.97
N ILE A 131 7.56 -6.45 -11.78
CA ILE A 131 7.76 -6.61 -13.22
C ILE A 131 8.92 -7.57 -13.49
N GLY A 132 10.03 -7.43 -12.78
CA GLY A 132 11.19 -8.30 -12.93
C GLY A 132 10.91 -9.76 -12.58
N THR A 133 10.02 -10.01 -11.62
CA THR A 133 9.60 -11.35 -11.23
C THR A 133 8.78 -12.03 -12.34
N ILE A 134 8.03 -11.24 -13.11
CA ILE A 134 7.20 -11.73 -14.22
C ILE A 134 8.07 -12.03 -15.45
N ALA A 135 9.04 -11.19 -15.69
CA ALA A 135 9.94 -11.34 -16.83
C ALA A 135 10.93 -12.49 -16.60
#